data_f8fbcb6fa08562cafd068ee4330eb25e
#
_entry.id   f8fbcb6fa08562cafd068ee4330eb25e
#
_cell.length_a   1.000
_cell.length_b   1.000
_cell.length_c   1.000
_cell.angle_alpha   90.00
_cell.angle_beta   90.00
_cell.angle_gamma   90.00
#
_symmetry.space_group_name_H-M   'P 1'
#
loop_
_entity.id
_entity.type
_entity.pdbx_description
1 polymer ?
#
loop_
_entity_poly.entity_id
_entity_poly.type
_entity_poly.pdbx_seq_one_letter_code
_entity_poly.pdbx_strand_id
1 'polypeptide(L)'
;MHTLDHRHVGMLIHKFKEEELFGRWITLDHIQRTFDKHLQNGVMINDIGRSEKNRPIYELSFGTGAVKVLIWTQMHGNESTGTKAVFDLLNYLQSNDLFAQMITKEITLKIIPILNPDGAQQYTRKNANEIDLNRDAVEIVAKESRVLRQLLDHFQPDFCFNMHDQRTIFGVSGTKNPATISFLAPSEEETRKVTANRKKAMHVIVAMNEILQQIIPNHIGRYTDQFFPNATGDHFQKLGFPTILVESGHYAEDYDREITRSYTLVGLLSGLNYIALKHQNDYNAYFEIPNNQENFRDVLHKYYDKEDEAFQYKEVLENGRIKFVPIPVKEKIFQLYFHKEIVFVS
;
A
#
# COMPACT_ATOMS: atom_id res chain seq x y z
N MET A 1 24.40 13.38 -11.70
CA MET A 1 23.54 12.82 -10.63
C MET A 1 22.59 11.88 -11.33
N HIS A 2 22.68 10.55 -11.12
CA HIS A 2 21.76 9.62 -11.77
C HIS A 2 20.40 9.73 -11.07
N THR A 3 19.37 10.09 -11.80
CA THR A 3 17.98 10.05 -11.33
C THR A 3 17.41 8.67 -11.62
N LEU A 4 16.61 8.14 -10.69
CA LEU A 4 15.84 6.92 -10.91
C LEU A 4 14.91 7.19 -12.10
N ASP A 5 15.10 6.52 -13.22
CA ASP A 5 14.23 6.64 -14.39
C ASP A 5 13.35 5.39 -14.55
N HIS A 6 12.30 5.51 -15.35
CA HIS A 6 11.33 4.43 -15.57
C HIS A 6 11.94 3.17 -16.19
N ARG A 7 13.06 3.27 -16.94
CA ARG A 7 13.73 2.12 -17.56
C ARG A 7 14.50 1.33 -16.51
N HIS A 8 15.22 2.03 -15.62
CA HIS A 8 15.91 1.41 -14.50
C HIS A 8 14.92 0.67 -13.60
N VAL A 9 13.85 1.35 -13.24
CA VAL A 9 12.79 0.79 -12.40
C VAL A 9 12.10 -0.41 -13.06
N GLY A 10 11.80 -0.35 -14.36
CA GLY A 10 11.18 -1.45 -15.10
C GLY A 10 12.02 -2.74 -15.08
N MET A 11 13.35 -2.64 -15.09
CA MET A 11 14.23 -3.80 -14.94
C MET A 11 14.25 -4.38 -13.52
N LEU A 12 14.00 -3.55 -12.51
CA LEU A 12 14.04 -3.97 -11.09
C LEU A 12 12.85 -4.83 -10.69
N ILE A 13 11.69 -4.58 -11.27
CA ILE A 13 10.41 -5.20 -10.90
C ILE A 13 10.47 -6.73 -10.89
N HIS A 14 11.11 -7.35 -11.89
CA HIS A 14 11.19 -8.81 -11.99
C HIS A 14 12.39 -9.39 -11.25
N LYS A 15 13.47 -8.63 -11.10
CA LYS A 15 14.74 -9.12 -10.55
C LYS A 15 14.71 -9.30 -9.04
N PHE A 16 13.94 -8.48 -8.32
CA PHE A 16 13.97 -8.43 -6.85
C PHE A 16 12.69 -8.92 -6.19
N LYS A 17 11.81 -9.55 -6.96
CA LYS A 17 10.60 -10.16 -6.45
C LYS A 17 10.93 -11.23 -5.41
N GLU A 18 10.24 -11.19 -4.26
CA GLU A 18 10.28 -12.26 -3.27
C GLU A 18 9.32 -13.37 -3.70
N GLU A 19 9.86 -14.44 -4.26
CA GLU A 19 9.09 -15.53 -4.87
C GLU A 19 8.33 -16.39 -3.85
N GLU A 20 8.76 -16.41 -2.58
CA GLU A 20 8.06 -17.09 -1.50
C GLU A 20 6.72 -16.43 -1.12
N LEU A 21 6.51 -15.18 -1.56
CA LEU A 21 5.31 -14.43 -1.27
C LEU A 21 4.47 -14.24 -2.54
N PHE A 22 3.40 -15.03 -2.66
CA PHE A 22 2.51 -14.99 -3.82
C PHE A 22 1.04 -14.93 -3.42
N GLY A 23 0.22 -14.26 -4.24
CA GLY A 23 -1.23 -14.14 -4.09
C GLY A 23 -1.65 -13.16 -2.99
N ARG A 24 -2.93 -13.27 -2.58
CA ARG A 24 -3.57 -12.31 -1.67
C ARG A 24 -3.47 -12.71 -0.20
N TRP A 25 -3.37 -13.99 0.10
CA TRP A 25 -3.33 -14.47 1.49
C TRP A 25 -1.89 -14.63 1.98
N ILE A 26 -1.38 -13.60 2.60
CA ILE A 26 -0.05 -13.55 3.20
C ILE A 26 -0.18 -13.51 4.72
N THR A 27 0.50 -14.42 5.41
CA THR A 27 0.48 -14.61 6.87
C THR A 27 1.88 -14.58 7.46
N LEU A 28 2.00 -14.66 8.78
CA LEU A 28 3.30 -14.78 9.46
C LEU A 28 4.11 -15.97 8.94
N ASP A 29 3.48 -17.13 8.75
CA ASP A 29 4.18 -18.34 8.29
C ASP A 29 4.83 -18.13 6.92
N HIS A 30 4.23 -17.33 6.04
CA HIS A 30 4.80 -17.00 4.75
C HIS A 30 6.04 -16.10 4.89
N ILE A 31 5.95 -14.99 5.65
CA ILE A 31 7.07 -14.06 5.77
C ILE A 31 8.22 -14.64 6.58
N GLN A 32 7.97 -15.49 7.58
CA GLN A 32 9.02 -16.12 8.40
C GLN A 32 9.93 -17.03 7.58
N ARG A 33 9.47 -17.62 6.49
CA ARG A 33 10.30 -18.41 5.56
C ARG A 33 11.40 -17.57 4.90
N THR A 34 11.20 -16.26 4.78
CA THR A 34 12.17 -15.35 4.16
C THR A 34 13.18 -14.78 5.16
N PHE A 35 12.97 -14.96 6.48
CA PHE A 35 13.73 -14.27 7.51
C PHE A 35 15.22 -14.62 7.51
N ASP A 36 15.58 -15.88 7.38
CA ASP A 36 16.99 -16.32 7.37
C ASP A 36 17.77 -15.66 6.23
N LYS A 37 17.17 -15.57 5.05
CA LYS A 37 17.74 -14.87 3.89
C LYS A 37 18.01 -13.39 4.20
N HIS A 38 17.04 -12.70 4.80
CA HIS A 38 17.17 -11.28 5.11
C HIS A 38 18.16 -11.01 6.25
N LEU A 39 18.16 -11.85 7.29
CA LEU A 39 19.14 -11.79 8.39
C LEU A 39 20.58 -11.95 7.87
N GLN A 40 20.83 -12.91 6.98
CA GLN A 40 22.15 -13.14 6.37
C GLN A 40 22.61 -11.94 5.54
N ASN A 41 21.70 -11.13 5.03
CA ASN A 41 21.98 -9.94 4.22
C ASN A 41 21.85 -8.62 5.02
N GLY A 42 21.92 -8.68 6.36
CA GLY A 42 22.07 -7.52 7.22
C GLY A 42 20.79 -6.83 7.66
N VAL A 43 19.60 -7.40 7.38
CA VAL A 43 18.35 -6.93 7.99
C VAL A 43 18.30 -7.40 9.44
N MET A 44 18.02 -6.50 10.36
CA MET A 44 17.71 -6.87 11.75
C MET A 44 16.20 -7.16 11.83
N ILE A 45 15.85 -8.26 12.48
CA ILE A 45 14.45 -8.68 12.68
C ILE A 45 14.18 -8.80 14.17
N ASN A 46 13.29 -7.97 14.68
CA ASN A 46 12.97 -7.89 16.10
C ASN A 46 11.49 -8.26 16.33
N ASP A 47 11.25 -9.05 17.35
CA ASP A 47 9.90 -9.26 17.90
C ASP A 47 9.58 -8.08 18.82
N ILE A 48 8.64 -7.22 18.40
CA ILE A 48 8.34 -5.95 19.09
C ILE A 48 7.02 -5.97 19.86
N GLY A 49 6.29 -7.07 19.82
CA GLY A 49 5.03 -7.20 20.55
C GLY A 49 4.15 -8.35 20.13
N ARG A 50 2.92 -8.33 20.62
CA ARG A 50 1.94 -9.41 20.42
C ARG A 50 0.58 -8.86 19.97
N SER A 51 -0.06 -9.61 19.07
CA SER A 51 -1.46 -9.41 18.70
C SER A 51 -2.42 -9.83 19.81
N GLU A 52 -3.72 -9.64 19.59
CA GLU A 52 -4.75 -10.07 20.55
C GLU A 52 -4.70 -11.57 20.81
N LYS A 53 -4.44 -12.41 19.81
CA LYS A 53 -4.25 -13.87 19.93
C LYS A 53 -2.80 -14.28 20.20
N ASN A 54 -2.00 -13.38 20.74
CA ASN A 54 -0.62 -13.62 21.15
C ASN A 54 0.36 -14.04 20.01
N ARG A 55 0.05 -13.69 18.75
CA ARG A 55 0.97 -13.85 17.62
C ARG A 55 2.04 -12.76 17.66
N PRO A 56 3.29 -13.05 17.27
CA PRO A 56 4.34 -12.04 17.25
C PRO A 56 4.06 -10.95 16.20
N ILE A 57 4.47 -9.73 16.53
CA ILE A 57 4.53 -8.60 15.59
C ILE A 57 6.02 -8.28 15.41
N TYR A 58 6.49 -8.37 14.16
CA TYR A 58 7.89 -8.17 13.84
C TYR A 58 8.16 -6.77 13.28
N GLU A 59 9.32 -6.24 13.62
CA GLU A 59 9.92 -5.07 12.99
C GLU A 59 11.20 -5.50 12.26
N LEU A 60 11.33 -5.09 11.01
CA LEU A 60 12.51 -5.28 10.18
C LEU A 60 13.22 -3.94 10.05
N SER A 61 14.51 -3.89 10.43
CA SER A 61 15.34 -2.67 10.34
C SER A 61 16.44 -2.85 9.30
N PHE A 62 16.63 -1.84 8.46
CA PHE A 62 17.70 -1.83 7.46
C PHE A 62 18.17 -0.40 7.14
N GLY A 63 19.47 -0.27 6.77
CA GLY A 63 20.10 1.03 6.53
C GLY A 63 20.62 1.71 7.79
N THR A 64 21.47 2.73 7.62
CA THR A 64 22.21 3.39 8.71
C THR A 64 22.18 4.92 8.61
N GLY A 65 21.34 5.46 7.72
CA GLY A 65 21.26 6.88 7.46
C GLY A 65 20.59 7.69 8.57
N ALA A 66 20.78 9.00 8.52
CA ALA A 66 20.23 9.90 9.52
C ALA A 66 18.71 10.12 9.37
N VAL A 67 18.17 9.98 8.16
CA VAL A 67 16.74 10.13 7.91
C VAL A 67 15.99 8.85 8.30
N LYS A 68 15.02 8.99 9.15
CA LYS A 68 14.25 7.86 9.70
C LYS A 68 12.92 7.68 8.96
N VAL A 69 12.68 6.49 8.44
CA VAL A 69 11.44 6.17 7.74
C VAL A 69 10.78 4.95 8.36
N LEU A 70 9.51 5.09 8.76
CA LEU A 70 8.68 4.01 9.28
C LEU A 70 7.67 3.59 8.20
N ILE A 71 7.61 2.28 7.91
CA ILE A 71 6.63 1.69 7.00
C ILE A 71 5.83 0.64 7.79
N TRP A 72 4.52 0.65 7.68
CA TRP A 72 3.71 -0.46 8.15
C TRP A 72 2.73 -0.91 7.07
N THR A 73 2.50 -2.21 7.05
CA THR A 73 1.62 -2.88 6.11
C THR A 73 0.67 -3.82 6.84
N GLN A 74 -0.33 -4.30 6.16
CA GLN A 74 -1.33 -5.26 6.68
C GLN A 74 -1.88 -4.89 8.08
N MET A 75 -2.16 -3.60 8.32
CA MET A 75 -3.00 -3.23 9.47
C MET A 75 -4.44 -3.74 9.27
N HIS A 76 -4.89 -3.83 8.02
CA HIS A 76 -6.02 -4.66 7.64
C HIS A 76 -5.46 -6.00 7.16
N GLY A 77 -5.84 -7.09 7.80
CA GLY A 77 -5.19 -8.40 7.58
C GLY A 77 -5.34 -8.94 6.16
N ASN A 78 -6.36 -8.54 5.42
CA ASN A 78 -6.61 -8.92 4.04
C ASN A 78 -5.95 -8.01 2.98
N GLU A 79 -5.13 -7.04 3.38
CA GLU A 79 -4.48 -6.06 2.49
C GLU A 79 -2.98 -6.33 2.42
N SER A 80 -2.56 -7.30 1.60
CA SER A 80 -1.21 -7.86 1.63
C SER A 80 -0.26 -7.38 0.53
N THR A 81 -0.72 -6.54 -0.41
CA THR A 81 0.12 -6.09 -1.53
C THR A 81 1.32 -5.29 -1.04
N GLY A 82 1.12 -4.39 -0.06
CA GLY A 82 2.19 -3.65 0.60
C GLY A 82 3.20 -4.57 1.30
N THR A 83 2.75 -5.65 1.95
CA THR A 83 3.62 -6.64 2.58
C THR A 83 4.56 -7.27 1.55
N LYS A 84 4.04 -7.75 0.43
CA LYS A 84 4.86 -8.32 -0.64
C LYS A 84 5.87 -7.30 -1.19
N ALA A 85 5.40 -6.06 -1.43
CA ALA A 85 6.24 -5.00 -1.98
C ALA A 85 7.39 -4.58 -1.04
N VAL A 86 7.22 -4.61 0.29
CA VAL A 86 8.33 -4.29 1.21
C VAL A 86 9.39 -5.40 1.26
N PHE A 87 9.04 -6.66 1.01
CA PHE A 87 10.04 -7.73 0.86
C PHE A 87 10.81 -7.62 -0.47
N ASP A 88 10.14 -7.22 -1.55
CA ASP A 88 10.81 -6.88 -2.82
C ASP A 88 11.75 -5.69 -2.64
N LEU A 89 11.31 -4.67 -1.90
CA LEU A 89 12.13 -3.52 -1.54
C LEU A 89 13.38 -3.95 -0.76
N LEU A 90 13.25 -4.82 0.24
CA LEU A 90 14.38 -5.33 1.01
C LEU A 90 15.36 -6.10 0.12
N ASN A 91 14.86 -6.97 -0.78
CA ASN A 91 15.72 -7.66 -1.76
C ASN A 91 16.51 -6.66 -2.63
N TYR A 92 15.88 -5.58 -3.07
CA TYR A 92 16.57 -4.53 -3.82
C TYR A 92 17.60 -3.78 -2.99
N LEU A 93 17.23 -3.34 -1.79
CA LEU A 93 18.11 -2.55 -0.92
C LEU A 93 19.33 -3.34 -0.43
N GLN A 94 19.27 -4.66 -0.39
CA GLN A 94 20.38 -5.57 -0.08
C GLN A 94 21.33 -5.80 -1.29
N SER A 95 21.00 -5.25 -2.46
CA SER A 95 21.81 -5.43 -3.66
C SER A 95 23.00 -4.46 -3.73
N ASN A 96 23.92 -4.74 -4.64
CA ASN A 96 25.05 -3.86 -4.94
C ASN A 96 24.68 -2.69 -5.89
N ASP A 97 23.41 -2.43 -6.12
CA ASP A 97 22.96 -1.30 -6.93
C ASP A 97 23.32 0.03 -6.25
N LEU A 98 23.80 1.00 -7.02
CA LEU A 98 24.28 2.29 -6.49
C LEU A 98 23.16 3.10 -5.82
N PHE A 99 21.93 3.01 -6.34
CA PHE A 99 20.77 3.68 -5.71
C PHE A 99 20.36 2.99 -4.41
N ALA A 100 20.42 1.65 -4.37
CA ALA A 100 20.18 0.89 -3.14
C ALA A 100 21.18 1.29 -2.04
N GLN A 101 22.48 1.35 -2.39
CA GLN A 101 23.53 1.77 -1.46
C GLN A 101 23.36 3.23 -1.00
N MET A 102 22.95 4.13 -1.89
CA MET A 102 22.68 5.52 -1.54
C MET A 102 21.49 5.62 -0.58
N ILE A 103 20.37 4.96 -0.89
CA ILE A 103 19.19 4.96 -0.02
C ILE A 103 19.55 4.45 1.38
N THR A 104 20.23 3.31 1.48
CA THR A 104 20.60 2.69 2.77
C THR A 104 21.63 3.48 3.56
N LYS A 105 22.45 4.31 2.90
CA LYS A 105 23.37 5.24 3.54
C LYS A 105 22.69 6.49 4.11
N GLU A 106 21.66 6.98 3.45
CA GLU A 106 20.93 8.20 3.84
C GLU A 106 19.73 7.93 4.75
N ILE A 107 19.12 6.73 4.65
CA ILE A 107 17.90 6.37 5.35
C ILE A 107 18.14 5.20 6.31
N THR A 108 17.55 5.28 7.50
CA THR A 108 17.28 4.15 8.39
C THR A 108 15.82 3.77 8.28
N LEU A 109 15.54 2.56 7.79
CA LEU A 109 14.19 2.01 7.65
C LEU A 109 13.82 1.18 8.86
N LYS A 110 12.58 1.33 9.33
CA LYS A 110 11.86 0.36 10.17
C LYS A 110 10.56 -0.03 9.50
N ILE A 111 10.33 -1.33 9.38
CA ILE A 111 9.19 -1.89 8.65
C ILE A 111 8.44 -2.86 9.57
N ILE A 112 7.12 -2.65 9.74
CA ILE A 112 6.22 -3.67 10.29
C ILE A 112 5.52 -4.35 9.10
N PRO A 113 5.93 -5.56 8.68
CA PRO A 113 5.39 -6.18 7.46
C PRO A 113 3.98 -6.73 7.63
N ILE A 114 3.57 -7.09 8.85
CA ILE A 114 2.20 -7.50 9.19
C ILE A 114 1.87 -6.94 10.57
N LEU A 115 1.12 -5.83 10.60
CA LEU A 115 0.69 -5.22 11.86
C LEU A 115 -0.43 -6.02 12.52
N ASN A 116 -1.32 -6.62 11.72
CA ASN A 116 -2.48 -7.39 12.17
C ASN A 116 -2.35 -8.88 11.79
N PRO A 117 -1.53 -9.66 12.51
CA PRO A 117 -1.31 -11.06 12.15
C PRO A 117 -2.55 -11.94 12.39
N ASP A 118 -3.47 -11.56 13.26
CA ASP A 118 -4.70 -12.28 13.50
C ASP A 118 -5.66 -12.10 12.32
N GLY A 119 -5.84 -10.87 11.86
CA GLY A 119 -6.62 -10.58 10.67
C GLY A 119 -6.00 -11.16 9.40
N ALA A 120 -4.67 -11.15 9.28
CA ALA A 120 -3.95 -11.77 8.16
C ALA A 120 -4.24 -13.27 8.08
N GLN A 121 -4.21 -13.98 9.20
CA GLN A 121 -4.51 -15.41 9.28
C GLN A 121 -5.92 -15.75 8.83
N GLN A 122 -6.90 -14.90 9.17
CA GLN A 122 -8.32 -15.10 8.86
C GLN A 122 -8.75 -14.42 7.55
N TYR A 123 -7.84 -13.68 6.92
CA TYR A 123 -8.13 -12.84 5.75
C TYR A 123 -9.24 -11.82 6.03
N THR A 124 -9.16 -11.15 7.16
CA THR A 124 -10.14 -10.15 7.60
C THR A 124 -9.52 -8.75 7.70
N ARG A 125 -10.35 -7.72 7.51
CA ARG A 125 -9.94 -6.33 7.71
C ARG A 125 -9.57 -6.05 9.17
N LYS A 126 -10.45 -6.45 10.09
CA LYS A 126 -10.32 -6.17 11.52
C LYS A 126 -9.39 -7.17 12.22
N ASN A 127 -8.94 -6.82 13.42
CA ASN A 127 -8.19 -7.73 14.28
C ASN A 127 -9.10 -8.78 14.95
N ALA A 128 -8.52 -9.63 15.82
CA ALA A 128 -9.25 -10.71 16.49
C ALA A 128 -10.36 -10.25 17.45
N ASN A 129 -10.34 -9.00 17.87
CA ASN A 129 -11.36 -8.38 18.73
C ASN A 129 -12.34 -7.50 17.94
N GLU A 130 -12.45 -7.68 16.62
CA GLU A 130 -13.31 -6.92 15.71
C GLU A 130 -13.02 -5.41 15.69
N ILE A 131 -11.78 -5.01 16.04
CA ILE A 131 -11.33 -3.62 16.00
C ILE A 131 -10.70 -3.33 14.63
N ASP A 132 -11.13 -2.25 13.96
CA ASP A 132 -10.46 -1.68 12.81
C ASP A 132 -9.28 -0.83 13.30
N LEU A 133 -8.04 -1.32 13.10
CA LEU A 133 -6.83 -0.65 13.58
C LEU A 133 -6.66 0.75 12.97
N ASN A 134 -7.21 0.98 11.76
CA ASN A 134 -7.22 2.31 11.14
C ASN A 134 -8.36 3.22 11.66
N ARG A 135 -8.97 2.86 12.80
CA ARG A 135 -9.94 3.67 13.56
C ARG A 135 -9.60 3.71 15.04
N ASP A 136 -8.46 3.15 15.43
CA ASP A 136 -8.03 2.99 16.82
C ASP A 136 -6.79 3.83 17.17
N ALA A 137 -6.45 4.82 16.35
CA ALA A 137 -5.21 5.59 16.52
C ALA A 137 -5.22 6.53 17.74
N VAL A 138 -6.41 6.95 18.21
CA VAL A 138 -6.58 7.84 19.37
C VAL A 138 -6.76 7.02 20.65
N GLU A 139 -7.71 6.09 20.66
CA GLU A 139 -8.06 5.31 21.86
C GLU A 139 -7.03 4.21 22.15
N ILE A 140 -6.37 3.68 21.12
CA ILE A 140 -5.29 2.69 21.21
C ILE A 140 -5.72 1.47 22.07
N VAL A 141 -6.92 0.95 21.80
CA VAL A 141 -7.51 -0.17 22.57
C VAL A 141 -6.85 -1.49 22.18
N ALA A 142 -6.57 -1.67 20.87
CA ALA A 142 -5.95 -2.89 20.37
C ALA A 142 -4.47 -2.99 20.75
N LYS A 143 -3.99 -4.22 20.98
CA LYS A 143 -2.57 -4.46 21.23
C LYS A 143 -1.71 -4.05 20.05
N GLU A 144 -2.15 -4.34 18.85
CA GLU A 144 -1.48 -4.00 17.60
C GLU A 144 -1.31 -2.48 17.45
N SER A 145 -2.33 -1.70 17.78
CA SER A 145 -2.27 -0.24 17.79
C SER A 145 -1.25 0.31 18.79
N ARG A 146 -1.17 -0.32 19.98
CA ARG A 146 -0.16 0.04 21.00
C ARG A 146 1.26 -0.24 20.50
N VAL A 147 1.49 -1.38 19.86
CA VAL A 147 2.79 -1.74 19.28
C VAL A 147 3.22 -0.71 18.24
N LEU A 148 2.36 -0.37 17.30
CA LEU A 148 2.66 0.65 16.28
C LEU A 148 2.95 2.02 16.93
N ARG A 149 2.13 2.44 17.90
CA ARG A 149 2.31 3.71 18.59
C ARG A 149 3.61 3.75 19.39
N GLN A 150 3.96 2.69 20.10
CA GLN A 150 5.22 2.59 20.83
C GLN A 150 6.42 2.69 19.89
N LEU A 151 6.38 2.01 18.74
CA LEU A 151 7.44 2.11 17.75
C LEU A 151 7.55 3.54 17.20
N LEU A 152 6.44 4.18 16.86
CA LEU A 152 6.42 5.58 16.42
C LEU A 152 7.08 6.51 17.44
N ASP A 153 6.66 6.40 18.70
CA ASP A 153 7.12 7.28 19.80
C ASP A 153 8.60 7.08 20.13
N HIS A 154 9.12 5.86 20.02
CA HIS A 154 10.56 5.59 20.25
C HIS A 154 11.43 5.91 19.05
N PHE A 155 10.98 5.57 17.86
CA PHE A 155 11.78 5.75 16.66
C PHE A 155 11.79 7.21 16.17
N GLN A 156 10.70 7.95 16.38
CA GLN A 156 10.55 9.36 15.94
C GLN A 156 10.89 9.50 14.44
N PRO A 157 10.11 8.90 13.52
CA PRO A 157 10.41 8.92 12.10
C PRO A 157 10.23 10.31 11.49
N ASP A 158 11.07 10.66 10.50
CA ASP A 158 10.92 11.85 9.68
C ASP A 158 9.82 11.71 8.64
N PHE A 159 9.53 10.46 8.23
CA PHE A 159 8.45 10.09 7.29
C PHE A 159 7.82 8.76 7.67
N CYS A 160 6.52 8.64 7.42
CA CYS A 160 5.75 7.42 7.59
C CYS A 160 5.10 6.99 6.27
N PHE A 161 5.09 5.68 5.99
CA PHE A 161 4.28 5.09 4.91
C PHE A 161 3.24 4.14 5.51
N ASN A 162 1.97 4.47 5.26
CA ASN A 162 0.82 3.66 5.63
C ASN A 162 0.33 2.91 4.39
N MET A 163 0.61 1.59 4.32
CA MET A 163 0.35 0.80 3.13
C MET A 163 -0.96 0.04 3.26
N HIS A 164 -1.85 0.28 2.31
CA HIS A 164 -3.18 -0.32 2.21
C HIS A 164 -3.43 -0.96 0.84
N ASP A 165 -4.51 -1.73 0.76
CA ASP A 165 -5.09 -2.20 -0.49
C ASP A 165 -6.51 -1.66 -0.64
N GLN A 166 -6.81 -1.01 -1.76
CA GLN A 166 -8.18 -0.60 -2.08
C GLN A 166 -8.94 -1.68 -2.85
N ARG A 167 -10.27 -1.60 -2.80
CA ARG A 167 -11.16 -2.47 -3.57
C ARG A 167 -11.03 -2.23 -5.08
N THR A 168 -11.49 -3.20 -5.87
CA THR A 168 -11.50 -3.13 -7.34
C THR A 168 -12.49 -2.11 -7.92
N ILE A 169 -13.35 -1.52 -7.09
CA ILE A 169 -14.41 -0.58 -7.51
C ILE A 169 -13.92 0.81 -7.90
N PHE A 170 -12.66 1.14 -7.61
CA PHE A 170 -12.13 2.48 -7.82
C PHE A 170 -11.51 2.64 -9.21
N GLY A 171 -11.98 3.68 -9.93
CA GLY A 171 -11.34 4.21 -11.12
C GLY A 171 -10.73 5.58 -10.89
N VAL A 172 -9.96 6.05 -11.86
CA VAL A 172 -9.38 7.40 -11.88
C VAL A 172 -10.36 8.35 -12.56
N SER A 173 -10.79 9.39 -11.85
CA SER A 173 -11.74 10.37 -12.36
C SER A 173 -11.28 11.00 -13.70
N GLY A 174 -12.20 11.12 -14.64
CA GLY A 174 -11.91 11.65 -15.97
C GLY A 174 -11.27 10.64 -16.93
N THR A 175 -11.08 9.39 -16.51
CA THR A 175 -10.52 8.30 -17.34
C THR A 175 -11.42 7.07 -17.35
N LYS A 176 -11.05 6.08 -18.18
CA LYS A 176 -11.65 4.72 -18.16
C LYS A 176 -10.72 3.69 -17.54
N ASN A 177 -9.77 4.14 -16.74
CA ASN A 177 -8.75 3.28 -16.12
C ASN A 177 -9.08 3.01 -14.66
N PRO A 178 -8.81 1.80 -14.16
CA PRO A 178 -8.85 1.54 -12.73
C PRO A 178 -7.76 2.35 -12.01
N ALA A 179 -8.05 2.75 -10.78
CA ALA A 179 -7.06 3.36 -9.91
C ALA A 179 -6.13 2.26 -9.37
N THR A 180 -5.03 2.01 -10.07
CA THR A 180 -4.08 0.93 -9.73
C THR A 180 -3.25 1.28 -8.51
N ILE A 181 -2.80 2.52 -8.39
CA ILE A 181 -2.19 3.06 -7.16
C ILE A 181 -2.93 4.35 -6.82
N SER A 182 -3.22 4.53 -5.54
CA SER A 182 -3.79 5.78 -5.07
C SER A 182 -3.03 6.30 -3.86
N PHE A 183 -3.02 7.62 -3.72
CA PHE A 183 -2.29 8.31 -2.68
C PHE A 183 -3.19 9.19 -1.82
N LEU A 184 -2.74 9.40 -0.58
CA LEU A 184 -3.26 10.46 0.28
C LEU A 184 -2.14 11.03 1.14
N ALA A 185 -2.02 12.37 1.14
CA ALA A 185 -1.38 13.12 2.21
C ALA A 185 -2.47 13.50 3.21
N PRO A 186 -2.62 12.77 4.34
CA PRO A 186 -3.73 12.97 5.27
C PRO A 186 -3.82 14.38 5.82
N SER A 187 -5.03 14.80 6.18
CA SER A 187 -5.25 16.08 6.84
C SER A 187 -4.90 16.01 8.33
N GLU A 188 -4.56 17.14 8.93
CA GLU A 188 -4.28 17.26 10.36
C GLU A 188 -5.50 17.73 11.14
N GLU A 189 -6.46 18.34 10.44
CA GLU A 189 -7.65 18.97 11.01
C GLU A 189 -8.79 19.08 9.98
N GLU A 190 -10.00 19.39 10.44
CA GLU A 190 -11.22 19.49 9.62
C GLU A 190 -11.14 20.52 8.49
N THR A 191 -10.36 21.59 8.66
CA THR A 191 -10.18 22.62 7.64
C THR A 191 -9.34 22.16 6.45
N ARG A 192 -8.71 21.00 6.56
CA ARG A 192 -7.84 20.38 5.53
C ARG A 192 -6.69 21.30 5.08
N LYS A 193 -6.23 22.14 5.98
CA LYS A 193 -5.15 23.10 5.74
C LYS A 193 -3.87 22.39 5.27
N VAL A 194 -3.18 23.00 4.33
CA VAL A 194 -1.87 22.54 3.87
C VAL A 194 -0.79 23.06 4.80
N THR A 195 -0.46 22.29 5.81
CA THR A 195 0.57 22.62 6.80
C THR A 195 1.97 22.32 6.25
N ALA A 196 3.01 22.79 6.94
CA ALA A 196 4.40 22.47 6.60
C ALA A 196 4.67 20.95 6.65
N ASN A 197 4.05 20.25 7.62
CA ASN A 197 4.17 18.81 7.77
C ASN A 197 3.46 18.06 6.62
N ARG A 198 2.23 18.45 6.29
CA ARG A 198 1.48 17.87 5.18
C ARG A 198 2.18 18.08 3.82
N LYS A 199 2.82 19.24 3.61
CA LYS A 199 3.63 19.51 2.41
C LYS A 199 4.75 18.50 2.22
N LYS A 200 5.41 18.05 3.29
CA LYS A 200 6.45 17.01 3.19
C LYS A 200 5.90 15.70 2.60
N ALA A 201 4.73 15.26 3.06
CA ALA A 201 4.07 14.07 2.48
C ALA A 201 3.66 14.31 1.02
N MET A 202 3.12 15.48 0.68
CA MET A 202 2.74 15.84 -0.69
C MET A 202 3.95 15.83 -1.64
N HIS A 203 5.09 16.37 -1.24
CA HIS A 203 6.32 16.33 -2.03
C HIS A 203 6.75 14.91 -2.37
N VAL A 204 6.71 14.00 -1.39
CA VAL A 204 7.03 12.57 -1.63
C VAL A 204 6.03 11.95 -2.61
N ILE A 205 4.73 12.19 -2.43
CA ILE A 205 3.68 11.67 -3.33
C ILE A 205 3.87 12.19 -4.76
N VAL A 206 4.22 13.45 -4.95
CA VAL A 206 4.49 14.01 -6.27
C VAL A 206 5.64 13.25 -6.96
N ALA A 207 6.73 13.00 -6.25
CA ALA A 207 7.85 12.23 -6.80
C ALA A 207 7.48 10.79 -7.15
N MET A 208 6.64 10.14 -6.31
CA MET A 208 6.11 8.80 -6.59
C MET A 208 5.21 8.82 -7.85
N ASN A 209 4.32 9.79 -7.95
CA ASN A 209 3.41 9.94 -9.07
C ASN A 209 4.15 10.20 -10.39
N GLU A 210 5.16 11.07 -10.40
CA GLU A 210 5.96 11.40 -11.60
C GLU A 210 6.56 10.16 -12.26
N ILE A 211 7.09 9.22 -11.48
CA ILE A 211 7.66 7.97 -12.01
C ILE A 211 6.56 7.00 -12.44
N LEU A 212 5.52 6.82 -11.62
CA LEU A 212 4.42 5.91 -11.93
C LEU A 212 3.64 6.32 -13.18
N GLN A 213 3.43 7.62 -13.41
CA GLN A 213 2.79 8.13 -14.64
C GLN A 213 3.57 7.81 -15.92
N GLN A 214 4.88 7.59 -15.84
CA GLN A 214 5.68 7.18 -17.00
C GLN A 214 5.52 5.67 -17.31
N ILE A 215 5.04 4.87 -16.35
CA ILE A 215 4.91 3.40 -16.46
C ILE A 215 3.45 3.00 -16.66
N ILE A 216 2.55 3.55 -15.87
CA ILE A 216 1.10 3.31 -15.90
C ILE A 216 0.34 4.64 -15.99
N PRO A 217 0.43 5.35 -17.12
CA PRO A 217 -0.21 6.66 -17.29
C PRO A 217 -1.73 6.57 -17.06
N ASN A 218 -2.26 7.54 -16.32
CA ASN A 218 -3.70 7.65 -15.98
C ASN A 218 -4.27 6.52 -15.11
N HIS A 219 -3.42 5.76 -14.41
CA HIS A 219 -3.82 4.73 -13.45
C HIS A 219 -3.59 5.16 -11.97
N ILE A 220 -3.18 6.40 -11.77
CA ILE A 220 -2.87 6.93 -10.44
C ILE A 220 -4.01 7.83 -9.98
N GLY A 221 -4.55 7.51 -8.81
CA GLY A 221 -5.62 8.27 -8.19
C GLY A 221 -5.22 8.93 -6.87
N ARG A 222 -6.13 9.75 -6.36
CA ARG A 222 -6.01 10.41 -5.06
C ARG A 222 -7.27 10.19 -4.25
N TYR A 223 -7.13 9.79 -2.98
CA TYR A 223 -8.24 9.73 -2.04
C TYR A 223 -8.66 11.12 -1.55
N THR A 224 -9.91 11.21 -1.08
CA THR A 224 -10.39 12.39 -0.37
C THR A 224 -9.56 12.65 0.87
N ASP A 225 -9.24 13.90 1.12
CA ASP A 225 -8.50 14.36 2.28
C ASP A 225 -9.41 14.83 3.43
N GLN A 226 -10.64 14.31 3.48
CA GLN A 226 -11.52 14.50 4.62
C GLN A 226 -10.85 13.99 5.89
N PHE A 227 -10.84 14.81 6.92
CA PHE A 227 -10.21 14.49 8.19
C PHE A 227 -10.97 13.45 8.98
N PHE A 228 -10.29 12.38 9.37
CA PHE A 228 -10.79 11.32 10.22
C PHE A 228 -9.88 11.17 11.45
N PRO A 229 -10.17 11.83 12.58
CA PRO A 229 -9.25 11.95 13.72
C PRO A 229 -8.76 10.61 14.28
N ASN A 230 -9.58 9.56 14.15
CA ASN A 230 -9.27 8.21 14.62
C ASN A 230 -8.52 7.36 13.59
N ALA A 231 -8.37 7.85 12.34
CA ALA A 231 -7.58 7.16 11.34
C ALA A 231 -6.07 7.33 11.62
N THR A 232 -5.32 6.26 11.45
CA THR A 232 -3.88 6.24 11.80
C THR A 232 -3.09 7.27 11.03
N GLY A 233 -3.34 7.40 9.73
CA GLY A 233 -2.62 8.38 8.90
C GLY A 233 -2.89 9.83 9.33
N ASP A 234 -4.15 10.20 9.53
CA ASP A 234 -4.57 11.54 9.97
C ASP A 234 -4.04 11.85 11.37
N HIS A 235 -4.11 10.89 12.27
CA HIS A 235 -3.64 11.07 13.63
C HIS A 235 -2.11 11.25 13.69
N PHE A 236 -1.34 10.44 12.96
CA PHE A 236 0.11 10.56 12.91
C PHE A 236 0.54 11.87 12.23
N GLN A 237 -0.15 12.24 11.16
CA GLN A 237 0.04 13.54 10.51
C GLN A 237 -0.18 14.69 11.50
N LYS A 238 -1.26 14.64 12.29
CA LYS A 238 -1.58 15.63 13.35
C LYS A 238 -0.53 15.66 14.47
N LEU A 239 0.10 14.52 14.78
CA LEU A 239 1.18 14.45 15.77
C LEU A 239 2.52 15.01 15.23
N GLY A 240 2.58 15.44 13.97
CA GLY A 240 3.77 16.02 13.35
C GLY A 240 4.62 15.01 12.55
N PHE A 241 4.12 13.78 12.30
CA PHE A 241 4.79 12.78 11.49
C PHE A 241 4.24 12.79 10.05
N PRO A 242 5.01 13.30 9.05
CA PRO A 242 4.58 13.30 7.66
C PRO A 242 4.22 11.88 7.21
N THR A 243 2.95 11.66 6.90
CA THR A 243 2.43 10.33 6.57
C THR A 243 1.97 10.27 5.12
N ILE A 244 2.50 9.34 4.38
CA ILE A 244 2.12 8.98 3.01
C ILE A 244 1.23 7.73 3.08
N LEU A 245 -0.05 7.86 2.74
CA LEU A 245 -0.91 6.71 2.57
C LEU A 245 -0.83 6.24 1.12
N VAL A 246 -0.63 4.94 0.94
CA VAL A 246 -0.57 4.28 -0.36
C VAL A 246 -1.63 3.19 -0.39
N GLU A 247 -2.48 3.23 -1.40
CA GLU A 247 -3.52 2.23 -1.65
C GLU A 247 -3.19 1.46 -2.93
N SER A 248 -2.89 0.18 -2.79
CA SER A 248 -2.69 -0.72 -3.92
C SER A 248 -4.06 -1.19 -4.43
N GLY A 249 -4.39 -0.83 -5.67
CA GLY A 249 -5.68 -1.11 -6.29
C GLY A 249 -5.64 -2.27 -7.29
N HIS A 250 -6.49 -2.20 -8.31
CA HIS A 250 -6.58 -3.21 -9.37
C HIS A 250 -5.82 -2.77 -10.63
N TYR A 251 -5.26 -3.75 -11.33
CA TYR A 251 -4.76 -3.63 -12.69
C TYR A 251 -5.39 -4.73 -13.55
N ALA A 252 -5.38 -4.56 -14.87
CA ALA A 252 -6.03 -5.50 -15.78
C ALA A 252 -5.56 -6.95 -15.53
N GLU A 253 -6.51 -7.88 -15.37
CA GLU A 253 -6.30 -9.32 -15.12
C GLU A 253 -5.47 -9.67 -13.87
N ASP A 254 -5.22 -8.71 -12.94
CA ASP A 254 -4.32 -8.84 -11.80
C ASP A 254 -5.07 -9.05 -10.47
N TYR A 255 -5.88 -10.07 -10.35
CA TYR A 255 -6.62 -10.37 -9.13
C TYR A 255 -5.72 -10.84 -7.97
N ASP A 256 -4.59 -11.48 -8.25
CA ASP A 256 -3.56 -11.84 -7.26
C ASP A 256 -2.68 -10.66 -6.84
N ARG A 257 -2.84 -9.50 -7.50
CA ARG A 257 -2.09 -8.28 -7.25
C ARG A 257 -0.58 -8.40 -7.38
N GLU A 258 -0.12 -9.24 -8.30
CA GLU A 258 1.31 -9.41 -8.55
C GLU A 258 1.90 -8.29 -9.43
N ILE A 259 1.12 -7.79 -10.39
CA ILE A 259 1.50 -6.62 -11.20
C ILE A 259 1.40 -5.35 -10.35
N THR A 260 0.30 -5.18 -9.61
CA THR A 260 0.11 -4.05 -8.70
C THR A 260 1.18 -3.99 -7.62
N ARG A 261 1.62 -5.12 -7.06
CA ARG A 261 2.77 -5.26 -6.17
C ARG A 261 4.03 -4.60 -6.74
N SER A 262 4.29 -4.86 -8.01
CA SER A 262 5.44 -4.28 -8.71
C SER A 262 5.36 -2.76 -8.80
N TYR A 263 4.18 -2.22 -9.10
CA TYR A 263 3.97 -0.77 -9.12
C TYR A 263 4.03 -0.14 -7.71
N THR A 264 3.60 -0.89 -6.71
CA THR A 264 3.74 -0.48 -5.29
C THR A 264 5.22 -0.38 -4.90
N LEU A 265 6.05 -1.35 -5.30
CA LEU A 265 7.51 -1.28 -5.14
C LEU A 265 8.11 -0.06 -5.84
N VAL A 266 7.70 0.20 -7.08
CA VAL A 266 8.16 1.39 -7.84
C VAL A 266 7.84 2.68 -7.09
N GLY A 267 6.61 2.80 -6.60
CA GLY A 267 6.20 3.94 -5.79
C GLY A 267 7.08 4.11 -4.56
N LEU A 268 7.26 3.05 -3.75
CA LEU A 268 8.10 3.07 -2.56
C LEU A 268 9.54 3.47 -2.88
N LEU A 269 10.16 2.87 -3.90
CA LEU A 269 11.52 3.21 -4.32
C LEU A 269 11.64 4.67 -4.74
N SER A 270 10.67 5.18 -5.49
CA SER A 270 10.65 6.59 -5.93
C SER A 270 10.53 7.54 -4.75
N GLY A 271 9.65 7.23 -3.79
CA GLY A 271 9.49 7.99 -2.55
C GLY A 271 10.76 8.00 -1.69
N LEU A 272 11.36 6.83 -1.46
CA LEU A 272 12.60 6.71 -0.68
C LEU A 272 13.78 7.41 -1.38
N ASN A 273 13.88 7.30 -2.70
CA ASN A 273 14.90 8.01 -3.49
C ASN A 273 14.75 9.53 -3.35
N TYR A 274 13.51 10.05 -3.44
CA TYR A 274 13.22 11.46 -3.22
C TYR A 274 13.67 11.92 -1.82
N ILE A 275 13.34 11.16 -0.78
CA ILE A 275 13.69 11.44 0.60
C ILE A 275 15.23 11.44 0.78
N ALA A 276 15.92 10.43 0.23
CA ALA A 276 17.37 10.30 0.33
C ALA A 276 18.14 11.43 -0.35
N LEU A 277 17.70 11.85 -1.53
CA LEU A 277 18.34 12.89 -2.32
C LEU A 277 17.93 14.31 -1.91
N LYS A 278 16.93 14.48 -1.07
CA LYS A 278 16.37 15.77 -0.66
C LYS A 278 16.04 16.67 -1.85
N HIS A 279 15.49 16.07 -2.90
CA HIS A 279 15.06 16.78 -4.09
C HIS A 279 13.98 17.83 -3.74
N GLN A 280 13.85 18.82 -4.62
CA GLN A 280 12.75 19.77 -4.56
C GLN A 280 11.84 19.56 -5.77
N ASN A 281 10.55 19.54 -5.54
CA ASN A 281 9.49 19.57 -6.54
C ASN A 281 8.40 20.53 -6.08
N ASP A 282 7.40 20.78 -6.91
CA ASP A 282 6.26 21.59 -6.52
C ASP A 282 5.18 20.71 -5.86
N TYR A 283 4.95 20.86 -4.55
CA TYR A 283 3.90 20.12 -3.85
C TYR A 283 2.49 20.40 -4.40
N ASN A 284 2.26 21.50 -5.11
CA ASN A 284 0.96 21.80 -5.72
C ASN A 284 0.57 20.78 -6.79
N ALA A 285 1.53 20.13 -7.46
CA ALA A 285 1.27 19.02 -8.38
C ALA A 285 0.55 17.84 -7.72
N TYR A 286 0.56 17.72 -6.39
CA TYR A 286 -0.28 16.77 -5.65
C TYR A 286 -1.77 16.98 -5.94
N PHE A 287 -2.24 18.22 -6.09
CA PHE A 287 -3.65 18.52 -6.37
C PHE A 287 -4.05 18.26 -7.81
N GLU A 288 -3.09 18.09 -8.71
CA GLU A 288 -3.32 17.72 -10.11
C GLU A 288 -3.56 16.21 -10.29
N ILE A 289 -3.20 15.38 -9.29
CA ILE A 289 -3.52 13.95 -9.28
C ILE A 289 -5.05 13.80 -9.23
N PRO A 290 -5.69 13.12 -10.22
CA PRO A 290 -7.14 12.97 -10.26
C PRO A 290 -7.68 12.24 -9.03
N ASN A 291 -8.90 12.56 -8.61
CA ASN A 291 -9.53 11.85 -7.51
C ASN A 291 -9.96 10.43 -7.91
N ASN A 292 -10.01 9.53 -6.95
CA ASN A 292 -10.68 8.25 -7.10
C ASN A 292 -12.19 8.44 -7.27
N GLN A 293 -12.80 7.56 -8.06
CA GLN A 293 -14.23 7.50 -8.29
C GLN A 293 -14.70 6.04 -8.21
N GLU A 294 -15.79 5.77 -7.49
CA GLU A 294 -16.41 4.44 -7.42
C GLU A 294 -17.24 4.17 -8.66
N ASN A 295 -16.61 3.78 -9.75
CA ASN A 295 -17.23 3.59 -11.06
C ASN A 295 -16.81 2.31 -11.77
N PHE A 296 -16.12 1.37 -11.07
CA PHE A 296 -15.76 0.06 -11.61
C PHE A 296 -16.53 -1.07 -10.93
N ARG A 297 -16.73 -2.17 -11.69
CA ARG A 297 -17.15 -3.47 -11.18
C ARG A 297 -16.31 -4.56 -11.86
N ASP A 298 -16.30 -5.76 -11.28
CA ASP A 298 -15.37 -6.80 -11.73
C ASP A 298 -15.77 -7.38 -13.09
N VAL A 299 -17.03 -7.78 -13.27
CA VAL A 299 -17.46 -8.49 -14.47
C VAL A 299 -18.79 -7.98 -15.00
N LEU A 300 -18.87 -7.83 -16.32
CA LEU A 300 -20.11 -7.65 -17.07
C LEU A 300 -20.39 -8.91 -17.91
N HIS A 301 -21.53 -9.54 -17.70
CA HIS A 301 -22.09 -10.54 -18.58
C HIS A 301 -23.01 -9.86 -19.60
N LYS A 302 -22.64 -9.93 -20.87
CA LYS A 302 -23.41 -9.41 -21.98
C LYS A 302 -24.22 -10.53 -22.63
N TYR A 303 -25.51 -10.31 -22.80
CA TYR A 303 -26.41 -11.27 -23.40
C TYR A 303 -27.05 -10.71 -24.69
N TYR A 304 -27.34 -11.56 -25.63
CA TYR A 304 -28.00 -11.16 -26.88
C TYR A 304 -29.52 -11.02 -26.72
N ASP A 305 -30.12 -11.80 -25.84
CA ASP A 305 -31.58 -12.00 -25.73
C ASP A 305 -32.20 -11.53 -24.41
N LYS A 306 -31.40 -11.02 -23.50
CA LYS A 306 -31.81 -10.46 -22.20
C LYS A 306 -30.94 -9.28 -21.77
N GLU A 307 -31.32 -8.65 -20.66
CA GLU A 307 -30.50 -7.59 -20.04
C GLU A 307 -29.13 -8.09 -19.56
N ASP A 308 -28.12 -7.22 -19.68
CA ASP A 308 -26.78 -7.46 -19.19
C ASP A 308 -26.78 -7.55 -17.66
N GLU A 309 -25.89 -8.36 -17.10
CA GLU A 309 -25.74 -8.57 -15.66
C GLU A 309 -24.34 -8.19 -15.20
N ALA A 310 -24.24 -7.37 -14.15
CA ALA A 310 -22.98 -6.94 -13.57
C ALA A 310 -22.70 -7.67 -12.25
N PHE A 311 -21.41 -7.97 -11.99
CA PHE A 311 -20.98 -8.65 -10.79
C PHE A 311 -19.77 -7.95 -10.15
N GLN A 312 -19.77 -7.95 -8.82
CA GLN A 312 -18.63 -7.60 -7.99
C GLN A 312 -18.10 -8.88 -7.32
N TYR A 313 -16.80 -9.10 -7.31
CA TYR A 313 -16.23 -10.24 -6.62
C TYR A 313 -16.19 -10.03 -5.11
N LYS A 314 -16.64 -11.04 -4.38
CA LYS A 314 -16.38 -11.23 -2.96
C LYS A 314 -15.17 -12.16 -2.79
N GLU A 315 -14.19 -11.70 -2.06
CA GLU A 315 -13.00 -12.48 -1.72
C GLU A 315 -13.32 -13.44 -0.56
N VAL A 316 -13.03 -14.73 -0.73
CA VAL A 316 -13.29 -15.76 0.26
C VAL A 316 -12.04 -16.63 0.41
N LEU A 317 -11.53 -16.75 1.64
CA LEU A 317 -10.44 -17.68 1.93
C LEU A 317 -10.96 -19.13 1.97
N GLU A 318 -10.45 -19.96 1.08
CA GLU A 318 -10.80 -21.38 1.01
C GLU A 318 -9.56 -22.23 0.70
N ASN A 319 -9.27 -23.21 1.54
CA ASN A 319 -8.12 -24.12 1.40
C ASN A 319 -6.77 -23.40 1.16
N GLY A 320 -6.53 -22.30 1.89
CA GLY A 320 -5.28 -21.53 1.80
C GLY A 320 -5.14 -20.66 0.55
N ARG A 321 -6.24 -20.41 -0.17
CA ARG A 321 -6.28 -19.53 -1.35
C ARG A 321 -7.49 -18.61 -1.31
N ILE A 322 -7.38 -17.49 -1.99
CA ILE A 322 -8.52 -16.59 -2.16
C ILE A 322 -9.29 -16.96 -3.41
N LYS A 323 -10.58 -17.21 -3.23
CA LYS A 323 -11.55 -17.37 -4.31
C LYS A 323 -12.31 -16.07 -4.52
N PHE A 324 -12.56 -15.72 -5.76
CA PHE A 324 -13.33 -14.57 -6.19
C PHE A 324 -14.73 -15.04 -6.58
N VAL A 325 -15.69 -14.84 -5.67
CA VAL A 325 -17.08 -15.28 -5.84
C VAL A 325 -17.90 -14.14 -6.40
N PRO A 326 -18.52 -14.26 -7.59
CA PRO A 326 -19.30 -13.19 -8.18
C PRO A 326 -20.60 -12.95 -7.39
N ILE A 327 -20.86 -11.71 -7.02
CA ILE A 327 -22.07 -11.24 -6.36
C ILE A 327 -22.76 -10.25 -7.30
N PRO A 328 -24.06 -10.44 -7.61
CA PRO A 328 -24.79 -9.54 -8.50
C PRO A 328 -24.80 -8.10 -7.98
N VAL A 329 -24.60 -7.16 -8.89
CA VAL A 329 -24.64 -5.70 -8.63
C VAL A 329 -26.04 -5.19 -8.99
N LYS A 330 -26.59 -4.32 -8.11
CA LYS A 330 -27.95 -3.74 -8.31
C LYS A 330 -27.93 -2.33 -8.93
N GLU A 331 -26.76 -1.80 -9.23
CA GLU A 331 -26.57 -0.45 -9.75
C GLU A 331 -26.83 -0.38 -11.26
N LYS A 332 -27.04 0.84 -11.77
CA LYS A 332 -27.26 1.06 -13.21
C LYS A 332 -25.97 0.84 -13.99
N ILE A 333 -25.94 -0.19 -14.81
CA ILE A 333 -24.77 -0.69 -15.54
C ILE A 333 -24.15 0.36 -16.48
N PHE A 334 -24.96 1.22 -17.12
CA PHE A 334 -24.49 2.21 -18.10
C PHE A 334 -23.59 3.33 -17.54
N GLN A 335 -23.46 3.42 -16.22
CA GLN A 335 -22.58 4.38 -15.52
C GLN A 335 -21.28 3.75 -15.03
N LEU A 336 -21.08 2.46 -15.30
CA LEU A 336 -19.98 1.67 -14.75
C LEU A 336 -19.00 1.25 -15.83
N TYR A 337 -17.75 1.09 -15.45
CA TYR A 337 -16.71 0.38 -16.19
C TYR A 337 -16.51 -1.01 -15.58
N PHE A 338 -15.96 -1.92 -16.38
CA PHE A 338 -15.77 -3.30 -15.98
C PHE A 338 -14.33 -3.74 -16.24
N HIS A 339 -13.79 -4.53 -15.30
CA HIS A 339 -12.46 -5.12 -15.48
C HIS A 339 -12.49 -6.25 -16.51
N LYS A 340 -13.63 -6.94 -16.65
CA LYS A 340 -13.83 -8.03 -17.60
C LYS A 340 -15.25 -7.99 -18.18
N GLU A 341 -15.34 -8.26 -19.49
CA GLU A 341 -16.60 -8.48 -20.17
C GLU A 341 -16.66 -9.91 -20.71
N ILE A 342 -17.78 -10.60 -20.50
CA ILE A 342 -18.03 -11.95 -20.99
C ILE A 342 -19.29 -11.89 -21.87
N VAL A 343 -19.16 -12.24 -23.13
CA VAL A 343 -20.26 -12.23 -24.08
C VAL A 343 -20.82 -13.66 -24.22
N PHE A 344 -22.09 -13.82 -23.92
CA PHE A 344 -22.80 -15.09 -24.14
C PHE A 344 -23.49 -15.01 -25.51
N VAL A 345 -23.00 -15.80 -26.46
CA VAL A 345 -23.62 -15.99 -27.76
C VAL A 345 -24.56 -17.17 -27.60
N SER A 346 -25.85 -16.99 -27.89
CA SER A 346 -26.91 -18.03 -27.85
C SER A 346 -26.65 -19.16 -28.84
#